data_7098f9cbb28ac56a23f57d1a9199d624
#
_entry.id   7098f9cbb28ac56a23f57d1a9199d624
#
_cell.length_a   1.000
_cell.length_b   1.000
_cell.length_c   1.000
_cell.angle_alpha   90.00
_cell.angle_beta   90.00
_cell.angle_gamma   90.00
#
_symmetry.space_group_name_H-M   'P 1'
#
loop_
_entity.id
_entity.type
_entity.pdbx_description
1 polymer ?
#
loop_
_entity_poly.entity_id
_entity_poly.type
_entity_poly.pdbx_seq_one_letter_code
_entity_poly.pdbx_strand_id
1 'polypeptide(L)'
;SWFEIINPAKFGAPKFRIDAILMMTIFCVINLIQCIGVFSVLDEVCQTNTDSSTKIKGLRGVAMGQIFAGLFCSVPSTMFNENVGLIELTNVKSRNVIKMAGLFLIIIGFFPKVAALITIVPKPVMGGATISLFGIILTAGISILSKVDFSTGGNFTIVGISLAVGVGVTVVPNIFDAFPSLLS
;
A
#
# COMPACT_ATOMS: atom_id res chain seq x y z
N SER A 1 1.37 25.92 15.53
CA SER A 1 2.13 25.37 16.66
C SER A 1 3.33 24.59 16.14
N TRP A 2 4.39 24.46 16.94
CA TRP A 2 5.54 23.60 16.60
C TRP A 2 5.26 22.14 16.96
N PHE A 3 4.43 21.93 17.99
CA PHE A 3 4.00 20.63 18.44
C PHE A 3 2.49 20.56 18.41
N GLU A 4 1.95 19.46 17.95
CA GLU A 4 0.52 19.18 17.98
C GLU A 4 0.32 17.74 18.44
N ILE A 5 -0.48 17.57 19.48
CA ILE A 5 -0.92 16.24 19.92
C ILE A 5 -2.20 15.97 19.17
N ILE A 6 -2.17 14.90 18.38
CA ILE A 6 -3.32 14.49 17.58
C ILE A 6 -4.42 13.99 18.54
N ASN A 7 -5.58 14.65 18.51
CA ASN A 7 -6.73 14.21 19.30
C ASN A 7 -7.44 13.06 18.57
N PRO A 8 -7.53 11.86 19.15
CA PRO A 8 -8.20 10.71 18.54
C PRO A 8 -9.69 10.93 18.23
N ALA A 9 -10.34 11.86 18.93
CA ALA A 9 -11.76 12.17 18.76
C ALA A 9 -12.03 13.47 17.97
N LYS A 10 -11.08 13.94 17.15
CA LYS A 10 -11.19 15.22 16.42
C LYS A 10 -12.45 15.31 15.55
N PHE A 11 -12.94 14.21 15.02
CA PHE A 11 -14.13 14.15 14.16
C PHE A 11 -15.41 13.66 14.88
N GLY A 12 -15.37 13.54 16.19
CA GLY A 12 -16.52 13.11 17.00
C GLY A 12 -16.58 11.59 17.19
N ALA A 13 -17.72 11.12 17.74
CA ALA A 13 -17.92 9.71 18.01
C ALA A 13 -18.07 8.89 16.71
N PRO A 14 -17.53 7.66 16.63
CA PRO A 14 -17.64 6.83 15.45
C PRO A 14 -19.10 6.48 15.14
N LYS A 15 -19.50 6.66 13.88
CA LYS A 15 -20.82 6.26 13.39
C LYS A 15 -20.69 4.94 12.63
N PHE A 16 -21.42 3.92 13.07
CA PHE A 16 -21.42 2.62 12.42
C PHE A 16 -22.44 2.60 11.27
N ARG A 17 -21.97 2.51 10.05
CA ARG A 17 -22.80 2.36 8.85
C ARG A 17 -22.48 1.00 8.22
N ILE A 18 -23.50 0.22 7.93
CA ILE A 18 -23.35 -1.15 7.41
C ILE A 18 -22.70 -1.13 6.02
N ASP A 19 -23.10 -0.21 5.15
CA ASP A 19 -22.54 -0.01 3.81
C ASP A 19 -21.01 0.26 3.88
N ALA A 20 -20.58 1.18 4.73
CA ALA A 20 -19.17 1.50 4.93
C ALA A 20 -18.40 0.31 5.51
N ILE A 21 -18.98 -0.43 6.45
CA ILE A 21 -18.35 -1.61 7.05
C ILE A 21 -18.14 -2.70 5.99
N LEU A 22 -19.13 -2.96 5.13
CA LEU A 22 -19.01 -3.94 4.06
C LEU A 22 -17.92 -3.56 3.05
N MET A 23 -17.91 -2.31 2.59
CA MET A 23 -16.87 -1.83 1.69
C MET A 23 -15.47 -1.94 2.30
N MET A 24 -15.31 -1.53 3.56
CA MET A 24 -14.01 -1.62 4.25
C MET A 24 -13.60 -3.07 4.50
N THR A 25 -14.53 -3.99 4.72
CA THR A 25 -14.22 -5.41 4.85
C THR A 25 -13.68 -5.98 3.54
N ILE A 26 -14.30 -5.66 2.41
CA ILE A 26 -13.81 -6.06 1.09
C ILE A 26 -12.40 -5.49 0.86
N PHE A 27 -12.20 -4.21 1.16
CA PHE A 27 -10.90 -3.56 1.05
C PHE A 27 -9.84 -4.26 1.93
N CYS A 28 -10.18 -4.64 3.17
CA CYS A 28 -9.26 -5.35 4.05
C CYS A 28 -8.86 -6.73 3.49
N VAL A 29 -9.80 -7.47 2.87
CA VAL A 29 -9.49 -8.75 2.23
C VAL A 29 -8.53 -8.57 1.06
N ILE A 30 -8.79 -7.59 0.19
CA ILE A 30 -7.90 -7.25 -0.93
C ILE A 30 -6.51 -6.87 -0.42
N ASN A 31 -6.45 -6.05 0.63
CA ASN A 31 -5.20 -5.63 1.24
C ASN A 31 -4.41 -6.81 1.85
N LEU A 32 -5.08 -7.79 2.46
CA LEU A 32 -4.42 -9.00 2.94
C LEU A 32 -3.76 -9.79 1.80
N ILE A 33 -4.45 -9.95 0.68
CA ILE A 33 -3.91 -10.64 -0.52
C ILE A 33 -2.69 -9.87 -1.03
N GLN A 34 -2.78 -8.54 -1.13
CA GLN A 34 -1.67 -7.68 -1.52
C GLN A 34 -0.47 -7.84 -0.59
N CYS A 35 -0.67 -7.82 0.73
CA CYS A 35 0.41 -8.00 1.70
C CYS A 35 1.12 -9.35 1.55
N ILE A 36 0.40 -10.43 1.27
CA ILE A 36 1.00 -11.74 1.01
C ILE A 36 1.90 -11.69 -0.23
N GLY A 37 1.44 -11.01 -1.29
CA GLY A 37 2.23 -10.78 -2.49
C GLY A 37 3.53 -10.01 -2.18
N VAL A 38 3.45 -8.92 -1.42
CA VAL A 38 4.62 -8.12 -1.03
C VAL A 38 5.64 -8.93 -0.23
N PHE A 39 5.18 -9.80 0.70
CA PHE A 39 6.10 -10.69 1.42
C PHE A 39 6.84 -11.65 0.49
N SER A 40 6.17 -12.14 -0.54
CA SER A 40 6.79 -13.06 -1.51
C SER A 40 7.87 -12.33 -2.33
N VAL A 41 7.60 -11.11 -2.76
CA VAL A 41 8.59 -10.27 -3.48
C VAL A 41 9.75 -9.91 -2.57
N LEU A 42 9.47 -9.57 -1.32
CA LEU A 42 10.50 -9.23 -0.33
C LEU A 42 11.42 -10.41 -0.04
N ASP A 43 10.86 -11.61 0.09
CA ASP A 43 11.65 -12.84 0.27
C ASP A 43 12.61 -13.05 -0.91
N GLU A 44 12.15 -12.78 -2.11
CA GLU A 44 12.96 -12.90 -3.30
C GLU A 44 14.09 -11.87 -3.36
N VAL A 45 13.75 -10.58 -3.18
CA VAL A 45 14.75 -9.49 -3.19
C VAL A 45 15.78 -9.66 -2.08
N CYS A 46 15.36 -10.10 -0.91
CA CYS A 46 16.25 -10.35 0.22
C CYS A 46 16.95 -11.71 0.17
N GLN A 47 16.57 -12.58 -0.78
CA GLN A 47 17.05 -13.96 -0.88
C GLN A 47 16.81 -14.75 0.43
N THR A 48 15.64 -14.54 1.02
CA THR A 48 15.21 -15.20 2.25
C THR A 48 14.01 -16.08 1.97
N ASN A 49 13.83 -17.10 2.79
CA ASN A 49 12.62 -17.92 2.79
C ASN A 49 11.92 -17.74 4.13
N THR A 50 11.08 -16.74 4.20
CA THR A 50 10.43 -16.37 5.47
C THR A 50 9.34 -17.39 5.79
N ASP A 51 9.43 -17.97 6.99
CA ASP A 51 8.44 -18.91 7.50
C ASP A 51 7.05 -18.29 7.62
N SER A 52 6.01 -19.10 7.41
CA SER A 52 4.61 -18.69 7.47
C SER A 52 4.24 -18.03 8.80
N SER A 53 4.83 -18.48 9.91
CA SER A 53 4.61 -17.89 11.24
C SER A 53 5.10 -16.44 11.30
N THR A 54 6.21 -16.14 10.66
CA THR A 54 6.78 -14.78 10.58
C THR A 54 5.95 -13.88 9.66
N LYS A 55 5.45 -14.41 8.54
CA LYS A 55 4.53 -13.68 7.65
C LYS A 55 3.24 -13.31 8.39
N ILE A 56 2.67 -14.23 9.16
CA ILE A 56 1.49 -13.97 10.00
C ILE A 56 1.77 -12.88 11.05
N LYS A 57 2.93 -12.89 11.69
CA LYS A 57 3.32 -11.80 12.62
C LYS A 57 3.42 -10.46 11.91
N GLY A 58 3.95 -10.44 10.69
CA GLY A 58 3.98 -9.24 9.85
C GLY A 58 2.58 -8.72 9.51
N LEU A 59 1.66 -9.61 9.10
CA LEU A 59 0.26 -9.25 8.83
C LEU A 59 -0.45 -8.69 10.07
N ARG A 60 -0.21 -9.29 11.24
CA ARG A 60 -0.74 -8.74 12.51
C ARG A 60 -0.18 -7.34 12.79
N GLY A 61 1.09 -7.09 12.49
CA GLY A 61 1.70 -5.76 12.59
C GLY A 61 1.00 -4.73 11.70
N VAL A 62 0.72 -5.08 10.44
CA VAL A 62 -0.04 -4.21 9.51
C VAL A 62 -1.45 -3.95 10.03
N ALA A 63 -2.16 -4.99 10.50
CA ALA A 63 -3.50 -4.85 11.07
C ALA A 63 -3.52 -3.94 12.31
N MET A 64 -2.54 -4.07 13.20
CA MET A 64 -2.39 -3.16 14.35
C MET A 64 -2.15 -1.72 13.89
N GLY A 65 -1.30 -1.51 12.88
CA GLY A 65 -1.08 -0.19 12.30
C GLY A 65 -2.36 0.44 11.75
N GLN A 66 -3.21 -0.35 11.09
CA GLN A 66 -4.51 0.11 10.57
C GLN A 66 -5.49 0.47 11.69
N ILE A 67 -5.52 -0.30 12.79
CA ILE A 67 -6.33 0.02 13.96
C ILE A 67 -5.88 1.36 14.56
N PHE A 68 -4.58 1.57 14.75
CA PHE A 68 -4.06 2.85 15.23
C PHE A 68 -4.37 3.99 14.26
N ALA A 69 -4.21 3.79 12.95
CA ALA A 69 -4.59 4.80 11.97
C ALA A 69 -6.07 5.18 12.09
N GLY A 70 -6.96 4.20 12.25
CA GLY A 70 -8.39 4.46 12.47
C GLY A 70 -8.68 5.24 13.76
N LEU A 71 -8.00 4.89 14.87
CA LEU A 71 -8.14 5.61 16.15
C LEU A 71 -7.70 7.08 16.05
N PHE A 72 -6.66 7.35 15.28
CA PHE A 72 -6.18 8.73 15.04
C PHE A 72 -6.84 9.41 13.85
N CYS A 73 -7.94 8.86 13.32
CA CYS A 73 -8.67 9.40 12.17
C CYS A 73 -7.78 9.63 10.95
N SER A 74 -6.76 8.78 10.77
CA SER A 74 -5.85 8.78 9.64
C SER A 74 -6.32 7.80 8.57
N VAL A 75 -5.75 7.93 7.37
CA VAL A 75 -5.98 6.96 6.29
C VAL A 75 -5.37 5.61 6.68
N PRO A 76 -6.08 4.49 6.46
CA PRO A 76 -5.52 3.16 6.69
C PRO A 76 -4.23 2.98 5.88
N SER A 77 -3.15 2.60 6.56
CA SER A 77 -1.89 2.33 5.88
C SER A 77 -1.81 0.85 5.48
N THR A 78 -1.24 0.60 4.32
CA THR A 78 -0.92 -0.74 3.83
C THR A 78 0.59 -0.91 3.69
N MET A 79 1.05 -2.08 3.28
CA MET A 79 2.44 -2.26 2.90
C MET A 79 2.75 -1.43 1.65
N PHE A 80 3.82 -0.67 1.72
CA PHE A 80 4.26 0.20 0.65
C PHE A 80 5.20 -0.57 -0.28
N ASN A 81 4.69 -0.97 -1.44
CA ASN A 81 5.41 -1.82 -2.40
C ASN A 81 6.68 -1.15 -2.94
N GLU A 82 6.67 0.17 -3.04
CA GLU A 82 7.79 0.97 -3.52
C GLU A 82 9.03 0.82 -2.64
N ASN A 83 8.85 0.52 -1.36
CA ASN A 83 9.97 0.25 -0.47
C ASN A 83 10.73 -1.03 -0.84
N VAL A 84 10.07 -2.00 -1.44
CA VAL A 84 10.74 -3.23 -1.91
C VAL A 84 11.68 -2.89 -3.07
N GLY A 85 11.22 -2.07 -4.03
CA GLY A 85 12.07 -1.55 -5.10
C GLY A 85 13.24 -0.72 -4.57
N LEU A 86 13.02 0.08 -3.52
CA LEU A 86 14.08 0.84 -2.89
C LEU A 86 15.14 -0.05 -2.22
N ILE A 87 14.73 -1.15 -1.58
CA ILE A 87 15.63 -2.15 -0.99
C ILE A 87 16.48 -2.81 -2.08
N GLU A 88 15.88 -3.13 -3.21
CA GLU A 88 16.57 -3.71 -4.37
C GLU A 88 17.62 -2.74 -4.93
N LEU A 89 17.26 -1.48 -5.14
CA LEU A 89 18.15 -0.45 -5.67
C LEU A 89 19.30 -0.11 -4.73
N THR A 90 19.03 0.01 -3.43
CA THR A 90 20.03 0.41 -2.43
C THR A 90 20.83 -0.75 -1.87
N ASN A 91 20.34 -1.99 -2.06
CA ASN A 91 20.83 -3.22 -1.48
C ASN A 91 20.93 -3.19 0.07
N VAL A 92 20.16 -2.30 0.71
CA VAL A 92 20.09 -2.17 2.16
C VAL A 92 18.98 -3.07 2.71
N LYS A 93 19.34 -4.27 3.14
CA LYS A 93 18.43 -5.33 3.63
C LYS A 93 18.32 -5.41 5.15
N SER A 94 18.80 -4.38 5.87
CA SER A 94 18.88 -4.40 7.34
C SER A 94 17.54 -4.02 7.97
N ARG A 95 17.05 -4.88 8.88
CA ARG A 95 15.84 -4.62 9.69
C ARG A 95 15.98 -3.39 10.58
N ASN A 96 17.20 -3.07 11.02
CA ASN A 96 17.44 -1.93 11.89
C ASN A 96 17.23 -0.60 11.16
N VAL A 97 17.54 -0.54 9.87
CA VAL A 97 17.25 0.66 9.04
C VAL A 97 15.75 0.94 9.00
N ILE A 98 14.94 -0.10 8.79
CA ILE A 98 13.46 0.05 8.76
C ILE A 98 12.91 0.47 10.14
N LYS A 99 13.45 -0.08 11.23
CA LYS A 99 13.07 0.35 12.60
C LYS A 99 13.41 1.81 12.85
N MET A 100 14.59 2.24 12.44
CA MET A 100 15.00 3.64 12.57
C MET A 100 14.16 4.56 11.70
N ALA A 101 13.85 4.17 10.46
CA ALA A 101 12.94 4.92 9.60
C ALA A 101 11.55 5.08 10.24
N GLY A 102 11.00 4.02 10.82
CA GLY A 102 9.73 4.08 11.55
C GLY A 102 9.79 5.02 12.76
N LEU A 103 10.89 4.98 13.52
CA LEU A 103 11.09 5.89 14.65
C LEU A 103 11.15 7.36 14.20
N PHE A 104 11.89 7.65 13.12
CA PHE A 104 11.94 8.99 12.54
C PHE A 104 10.58 9.47 12.08
N LEU A 105 9.78 8.62 11.44
CA LEU A 105 8.41 8.97 11.01
C LEU A 105 7.52 9.31 12.20
N ILE A 106 7.63 8.57 13.31
CA ILE A 106 6.89 8.88 14.54
C ILE A 106 7.31 10.25 15.08
N ILE A 107 8.61 10.52 15.17
CA ILE A 107 9.13 11.82 15.64
C ILE A 107 8.63 12.95 14.74
N ILE A 108 8.76 12.81 13.42
CA ILE A 108 8.31 13.82 12.45
C ILE A 108 6.80 14.06 12.56
N GLY A 109 6.02 13.03 12.86
CA GLY A 109 4.58 13.16 13.04
C GLY A 109 4.14 14.13 14.14
N PHE A 110 5.00 14.39 15.13
CA PHE A 110 4.73 15.41 16.16
C PHE A 110 5.03 16.85 15.73
N PHE A 111 5.63 17.02 14.54
CA PHE A 111 6.01 18.33 14.02
C PHE A 111 5.21 18.73 12.78
N PRO A 112 4.04 19.37 12.91
CA PRO A 112 3.21 19.76 11.76
C PRO A 112 3.93 20.66 10.76
N LYS A 113 4.90 21.44 11.22
CA LYS A 113 5.69 22.32 10.35
C LYS A 113 6.57 21.53 9.37
N VAL A 114 7.06 20.34 9.76
CA VAL A 114 7.82 19.47 8.85
C VAL A 114 6.89 18.91 7.78
N ALA A 115 5.67 18.51 8.15
CA ALA A 115 4.65 18.11 7.19
C ALA A 115 4.31 19.23 6.20
N ALA A 116 4.23 20.48 6.69
CA ALA A 116 4.01 21.65 5.84
C ALA A 116 5.16 21.90 4.85
N LEU A 117 6.40 21.58 5.19
CA LEU A 117 7.53 21.68 4.25
C LEU A 117 7.36 20.77 3.03
N ILE A 118 6.76 19.59 3.22
CA ILE A 118 6.49 18.65 2.11
C ILE A 118 5.48 19.25 1.13
N THR A 119 4.52 20.04 1.62
CA THR A 119 3.50 20.69 0.77
C THR A 119 4.04 21.83 -0.07
N ILE A 120 5.24 22.34 0.25
CA ILE A 120 5.90 23.43 -0.51
C ILE A 120 6.59 22.86 -1.77
N VAL A 121 6.83 21.56 -1.83
CA VAL A 121 7.49 20.94 -2.98
C VAL A 121 6.63 21.16 -4.24
N PRO A 122 7.20 21.77 -5.32
CA PRO A 122 6.44 22.03 -6.53
C PRO A 122 5.89 20.74 -7.16
N LYS A 123 4.63 20.79 -7.63
CA LYS A 123 3.96 19.63 -8.27
C LYS A 123 4.78 19.00 -9.39
N PRO A 124 5.49 19.75 -10.27
CA PRO A 124 6.33 19.13 -11.31
C PRO A 124 7.46 18.27 -10.76
N VAL A 125 8.08 18.66 -9.63
CA VAL A 125 9.14 17.88 -8.97
C VAL A 125 8.57 16.59 -8.41
N MET A 126 7.41 16.68 -7.73
CA MET A 126 6.67 15.51 -7.25
C MET A 126 6.29 14.58 -8.41
N GLY A 127 5.79 15.13 -9.52
CA GLY A 127 5.45 14.36 -10.71
C GLY A 127 6.63 13.60 -11.30
N GLY A 128 7.79 14.25 -11.43
CA GLY A 128 9.01 13.61 -11.93
C GLY A 128 9.48 12.45 -11.03
N ALA A 129 9.50 12.66 -9.71
CA ALA A 129 9.84 11.62 -8.74
C ALA A 129 8.84 10.44 -8.80
N THR A 130 7.55 10.75 -8.93
CA THR A 130 6.48 9.76 -8.99
C THR A 130 6.61 8.87 -10.24
N ILE A 131 6.92 9.45 -11.41
CA ILE A 131 7.14 8.67 -12.65
C ILE A 131 8.25 7.64 -12.46
N SER A 132 9.37 8.04 -11.85
CA SER A 132 10.49 7.13 -11.59
C SER A 132 10.09 6.00 -10.64
N LEU A 133 9.37 6.31 -9.56
CA LEU A 133 8.89 5.32 -8.59
C LEU A 133 7.92 4.32 -9.25
N PHE A 134 6.93 4.82 -9.99
CA PHE A 134 5.98 3.93 -10.69
C PHE A 134 6.66 3.09 -11.77
N GLY A 135 7.71 3.61 -12.44
CA GLY A 135 8.52 2.83 -13.37
C GLY A 135 9.16 1.61 -12.70
N ILE A 136 9.71 1.78 -11.49
CA ILE A 136 10.29 0.68 -10.71
C ILE A 136 9.22 -0.35 -10.32
N ILE A 137 8.06 0.10 -9.86
CA ILE A 137 6.95 -0.79 -9.49
C ILE A 137 6.48 -1.60 -10.70
N LEU A 138 6.34 -0.95 -11.85
CA LEU A 138 5.95 -1.62 -13.10
C LEU A 138 6.97 -2.69 -13.49
N THR A 139 8.26 -2.38 -13.41
CA THR A 139 9.35 -3.34 -13.70
C THR A 139 9.32 -4.52 -12.73
N ALA A 140 9.12 -4.27 -11.44
CA ALA A 140 8.96 -5.32 -10.45
C ALA A 140 7.74 -6.21 -10.74
N GLY A 141 6.61 -5.62 -11.12
CA GLY A 141 5.42 -6.36 -11.53
C GLY A 141 5.67 -7.26 -12.75
N ILE A 142 6.36 -6.76 -13.77
CA ILE A 142 6.76 -7.52 -14.95
C ILE A 142 7.71 -8.67 -14.56
N SER A 143 8.65 -8.43 -13.67
CA SER A 143 9.58 -9.45 -13.16
C SER A 143 8.86 -10.59 -12.45
N ILE A 144 7.82 -10.30 -11.69
CA ILE A 144 6.99 -11.32 -11.04
C ILE A 144 6.19 -12.11 -12.10
N LEU A 145 5.56 -11.40 -13.03
CA LEU A 145 4.78 -12.03 -14.10
C LEU A 145 5.63 -12.94 -15.00
N SER A 146 6.89 -12.60 -15.22
CA SER A 146 7.81 -13.42 -16.04
C SER A 146 8.08 -14.81 -15.44
N LYS A 147 7.77 -15.04 -14.16
CA LYS A 147 7.91 -16.33 -13.47
C LYS A 147 6.67 -17.18 -13.50
N VAL A 148 5.56 -16.61 -13.97
CA VAL A 148 4.30 -17.34 -14.11
C VAL A 148 4.38 -18.21 -15.34
N ASP A 149 4.10 -19.50 -15.16
CA ASP A 149 3.94 -20.42 -16.28
C ASP A 149 2.59 -20.19 -16.97
N PHE A 150 2.65 -19.54 -18.13
CA PHE A 150 1.48 -19.22 -18.95
C PHE A 150 0.99 -20.42 -19.77
N SER A 151 1.74 -21.51 -19.83
CA SER A 151 1.33 -22.74 -20.53
C SER A 151 0.35 -23.57 -19.70
N THR A 152 0.39 -23.44 -18.38
CA THR A 152 -0.58 -24.09 -17.48
C THR A 152 -1.92 -23.37 -17.48
N GLY A 153 -2.98 -24.15 -17.70
CA GLY A 153 -4.32 -23.66 -18.00
C GLY A 153 -4.89 -22.63 -17.04
N GLY A 154 -5.25 -21.48 -17.57
CA GLY A 154 -5.96 -20.41 -16.88
C GLY A 154 -5.08 -19.23 -16.46
N ASN A 155 -3.79 -19.39 -16.24
CA ASN A 155 -2.91 -18.28 -15.79
C ASN A 155 -2.90 -17.13 -16.80
N PHE A 156 -2.84 -17.42 -18.10
CA PHE A 156 -2.93 -16.43 -19.16
C PHE A 156 -4.23 -15.61 -19.08
N THR A 157 -5.34 -16.32 -18.90
CA THR A 157 -6.66 -15.68 -18.81
C THR A 157 -6.81 -14.86 -17.53
N ILE A 158 -6.35 -15.37 -16.39
CA ILE A 158 -6.39 -14.67 -15.10
C ILE A 158 -5.60 -13.36 -15.18
N VAL A 159 -4.36 -13.41 -15.66
CA VAL A 159 -3.52 -12.23 -15.80
C VAL A 159 -4.11 -11.26 -16.81
N GLY A 160 -4.59 -11.75 -17.97
CA GLY A 160 -5.19 -10.93 -19.01
C GLY A 160 -6.43 -10.18 -18.50
N ILE A 161 -7.36 -10.86 -17.85
CA ILE A 161 -8.57 -10.25 -17.29
C ILE A 161 -8.20 -9.26 -16.17
N SER A 162 -7.27 -9.62 -15.27
CA SER A 162 -6.85 -8.74 -14.18
C SER A 162 -6.26 -7.43 -14.69
N LEU A 163 -5.39 -7.51 -15.72
CA LEU A 163 -4.81 -6.34 -16.37
C LEU A 163 -5.86 -5.53 -17.13
N ALA A 164 -6.76 -6.20 -17.87
CA ALA A 164 -7.81 -5.53 -18.62
C ALA A 164 -8.76 -4.76 -17.69
N VAL A 165 -9.16 -5.34 -16.57
CA VAL A 165 -10.02 -4.67 -15.57
C VAL A 165 -9.25 -3.53 -14.91
N GLY A 166 -8.02 -3.76 -14.44
CA GLY A 166 -7.21 -2.75 -13.76
C GLY A 166 -6.92 -1.53 -14.63
N VAL A 167 -6.52 -1.74 -15.88
CA VAL A 167 -6.28 -0.65 -16.84
C VAL A 167 -7.59 -0.07 -17.36
N GLY A 168 -8.59 -0.91 -17.64
CA GLY A 168 -9.88 -0.50 -18.17
C GLY A 168 -10.59 0.52 -17.30
N VAL A 169 -10.64 0.30 -16.00
CA VAL A 169 -11.23 1.25 -15.03
C VAL A 169 -10.48 2.59 -15.01
N THR A 170 -9.17 2.57 -15.23
CA THR A 170 -8.36 3.80 -15.25
C THR A 170 -8.55 4.60 -16.54
N VAL A 171 -8.70 3.91 -17.69
CA VAL A 171 -8.79 4.54 -19.01
C VAL A 171 -10.23 4.98 -19.32
N VAL A 172 -11.23 4.25 -18.81
CA VAL A 172 -12.66 4.54 -19.00
C VAL A 172 -13.32 4.77 -17.65
N PRO A 173 -13.25 5.99 -17.10
CA PRO A 173 -13.77 6.29 -15.76
C PRO A 173 -15.26 5.96 -15.59
N ASN A 174 -16.03 6.03 -16.67
CA ASN A 174 -17.48 5.83 -16.68
C ASN A 174 -17.91 4.37 -16.97
N ILE A 175 -16.98 3.41 -16.89
CA ILE A 175 -17.27 2.00 -17.20
C ILE A 175 -18.36 1.41 -16.29
N PHE A 176 -18.53 1.96 -15.10
CA PHE A 176 -19.50 1.52 -14.11
C PHE A 176 -20.82 2.30 -14.12
N ASP A 177 -20.96 3.36 -14.92
CA ASP A 177 -22.18 4.18 -14.97
C ASP A 177 -23.41 3.40 -15.46
N ALA A 178 -23.19 2.31 -16.19
CA ALA A 178 -24.26 1.41 -16.66
C ALA A 178 -24.70 0.37 -15.60
N PHE A 179 -24.01 0.30 -14.47
CA PHE A 179 -24.34 -0.63 -13.39
C PHE A 179 -25.33 0.01 -12.41
N PRO A 180 -26.14 -0.81 -11.69
CA PRO A 180 -27.02 -0.30 -10.64
C PRO A 180 -26.22 0.51 -9.60
N SER A 181 -26.85 1.54 -9.02
CA SER A 181 -26.26 2.53 -8.11
C SER A 181 -25.52 1.99 -6.87
N LEU A 182 -25.45 0.68 -6.70
CA LEU A 182 -24.63 -0.01 -5.69
C LEU A 182 -23.15 -0.15 -6.09
N LEU A 183 -22.81 0.05 -7.36
CA LEU A 183 -21.46 -0.15 -7.91
C LEU A 183 -20.94 1.08 -8.68
N SER A 184 -21.72 2.13 -8.79
CA SER A 184 -21.35 3.42 -9.41
C SER A 184 -20.80 4.41 -8.36
#